data_0905abfed931c59434262ad84334d7f2
#
_entry.id   0905abfed931c59434262ad84334d7f2
#
_cell.length_a   1.000
_cell.length_b   1.000
_cell.length_c   1.000
_cell.angle_alpha   90.00
_cell.angle_beta   90.00
_cell.angle_gamma   90.00
#
_symmetry.space_group_name_H-M   'P 1'
#
loop_
_entity.id
_entity.type
_entity.pdbx_description
1 polymer ?
#
loop_
_entity_poly.entity_id
_entity_poly.type
_entity_poly.pdbx_seq_one_letter_code
_entity_poly.pdbx_strand_id
1 'polypeptide(L)'
;CMDYFNKVRKYGDLPWYDTALTPSDTEELYKGRDSRILVMDNVLRDINQAIAWLPKKTKVYRVSKDAALALKARICLFEGTYRRYHNIENDTKFLQAAYDAAGELMKSEYGYKLYEGTSPATAYHELFIQDNYNTNTEVILSKEYDPKVDKGNNVTRQLRLGEMAQMMGMSKDCADDYLTITGQPYDQTGVTSVKDELENRDPRLLQTIATPYAGPYTYYLEGKRSSISSFLEGGTHSSTGYAIAKFYNEKEFSDTHGVGTLDA
;
A
#
# COMPACT_ATOMS: atom_id res chain seq x y z
N CYS A 1 16.20 -7.78 -3.00
CA CYS A 1 15.30 -7.38 -4.10
C CYS A 1 14.47 -6.15 -3.73
N MET A 2 13.65 -6.21 -2.67
CA MET A 2 12.74 -5.10 -2.30
C MET A 2 13.49 -3.78 -2.05
N ASP A 3 14.60 -3.83 -1.33
CA ASP A 3 15.40 -2.64 -1.03
C ASP A 3 15.98 -2.00 -2.29
N TYR A 4 16.58 -2.79 -3.18
CA TYR A 4 17.07 -2.32 -4.48
C TYR A 4 15.95 -1.72 -5.33
N PHE A 5 14.82 -2.40 -5.41
CA PHE A 5 13.66 -1.87 -6.14
C PHE A 5 13.21 -0.50 -5.63
N ASN A 6 13.09 -0.33 -4.31
CA ASN A 6 12.73 0.95 -3.72
C ASN A 6 13.76 2.05 -3.99
N LYS A 7 15.05 1.70 -3.95
CA LYS A 7 16.14 2.62 -4.26
C LYS A 7 16.16 3.01 -5.74
N VAL A 8 15.99 2.04 -6.66
CA VAL A 8 15.90 2.31 -8.11
C VAL A 8 14.72 3.23 -8.43
N ARG A 9 13.56 3.00 -7.82
CA ARG A 9 12.39 3.89 -8.00
C ARG A 9 12.67 5.33 -7.60
N LYS A 10 13.48 5.54 -6.57
CA LYS A 10 13.76 6.86 -6.00
C LYS A 10 14.95 7.57 -6.65
N TYR A 11 15.97 6.81 -7.00
CA TYR A 11 17.29 7.37 -7.38
C TYR A 11 17.76 7.02 -8.80
N GLY A 12 17.05 6.13 -9.50
CA GLY A 12 17.49 5.61 -10.80
C GLY A 12 18.69 4.67 -10.67
N ASP A 13 19.78 5.02 -11.33
CA ASP A 13 21.05 4.28 -11.28
C ASP A 13 21.64 4.25 -9.87
N LEU A 14 22.16 3.10 -9.46
CA LEU A 14 22.80 2.92 -8.15
C LEU A 14 23.78 1.74 -8.15
N PRO A 15 24.78 1.74 -7.25
CA PRO A 15 25.75 0.62 -7.21
C PRO A 15 25.06 -0.69 -6.84
N TRP A 16 25.33 -1.73 -7.62
CA TRP A 16 24.90 -3.09 -7.32
C TRP A 16 25.97 -3.82 -6.51
N TYR A 17 25.56 -4.46 -5.43
CA TYR A 17 26.41 -5.32 -4.61
C TYR A 17 25.70 -6.65 -4.38
N ASP A 18 26.37 -7.75 -4.70
CA ASP A 18 25.93 -9.11 -4.46
C ASP A 18 26.70 -9.83 -3.35
N THR A 19 27.72 -9.15 -2.81
CA THR A 19 28.54 -9.59 -1.69
C THR A 19 28.50 -8.59 -0.55
N ALA A 20 28.70 -9.07 0.68
CA ALA A 20 28.85 -8.20 1.83
C ALA A 20 30.17 -7.45 1.77
N LEU A 21 30.14 -6.13 1.88
CA LEU A 21 31.33 -5.30 1.87
C LEU A 21 31.88 -5.09 3.29
N THR A 22 33.18 -4.99 3.37
CA THR A 22 33.93 -4.60 4.58
C THR A 22 34.52 -3.20 4.41
N PRO A 23 34.95 -2.52 5.49
CA PRO A 23 35.60 -1.21 5.39
C PRO A 23 36.90 -1.20 4.55
N SER A 24 37.49 -2.37 4.29
CA SER A 24 38.71 -2.51 3.48
C SER A 24 38.41 -2.61 1.97
N ASP A 25 37.17 -2.83 1.56
CA ASP A 25 36.78 -2.95 0.14
C ASP A 25 36.60 -1.56 -0.50
N THR A 26 37.66 -0.74 -0.46
CA THR A 26 37.59 0.67 -0.82
C THR A 26 37.21 0.93 -2.27
N GLU A 27 37.65 0.11 -3.19
CA GLU A 27 37.30 0.23 -4.62
C GLU A 27 35.81 0.03 -4.82
N GLU A 28 35.23 -1.01 -4.20
CA GLU A 28 33.79 -1.30 -4.29
C GLU A 28 32.94 -0.27 -3.54
N LEU A 29 33.42 0.21 -2.39
CA LEU A 29 32.70 1.23 -1.61
C LEU A 29 32.57 2.57 -2.34
N TYR A 30 33.55 2.92 -3.18
CA TYR A 30 33.59 4.18 -3.92
C TYR A 30 33.32 4.04 -5.42
N LYS A 31 32.87 2.86 -5.89
CA LYS A 31 32.52 2.67 -7.30
C LYS A 31 31.37 3.58 -7.73
N GLY A 32 31.31 3.89 -9.00
CA GLY A 32 30.24 4.63 -9.62
C GLY A 32 28.89 3.90 -9.56
N ARG A 33 27.84 4.55 -10.05
CA ARG A 33 26.52 3.94 -10.16
C ARG A 33 26.47 2.97 -11.34
N ASP A 34 25.96 1.79 -11.08
CA ASP A 34 25.57 0.85 -12.12
C ASP A 34 24.24 1.29 -12.74
N SER A 35 24.04 0.97 -14.02
CA SER A 35 22.81 1.35 -14.70
C SER A 35 21.58 0.69 -14.08
N ARG A 36 20.46 1.39 -14.07
CA ARG A 36 19.14 0.86 -13.70
C ARG A 36 18.86 -0.50 -14.38
N ILE A 37 19.21 -0.62 -15.67
CA ILE A 37 18.98 -1.83 -16.45
C ILE A 37 19.68 -3.02 -15.81
N LEU A 38 20.98 -2.89 -15.51
CA LEU A 38 21.77 -3.93 -14.85
C LEU A 38 21.20 -4.29 -13.47
N VAL A 39 20.89 -3.27 -12.66
CA VAL A 39 20.36 -3.48 -11.30
C VAL A 39 19.03 -4.24 -11.34
N MET A 40 18.11 -3.85 -12.23
CA MET A 40 16.79 -4.49 -12.29
C MET A 40 16.84 -5.89 -12.92
N ASP A 41 17.75 -6.14 -13.85
CA ASP A 41 17.98 -7.50 -14.36
C ASP A 41 18.55 -8.43 -13.27
N ASN A 42 19.44 -7.93 -12.43
CA ASN A 42 19.94 -8.66 -11.26
C ASN A 42 18.83 -8.89 -10.22
N VAL A 43 17.98 -7.89 -9.95
CA VAL A 43 16.81 -8.04 -9.07
C VAL A 43 15.88 -9.14 -9.59
N LEU A 44 15.63 -9.20 -10.90
CA LEU A 44 14.80 -10.27 -11.49
C LEU A 44 15.45 -11.64 -11.35
N ARG A 45 16.76 -11.75 -11.54
CA ARG A 45 17.52 -12.99 -11.31
C ARG A 45 17.38 -13.46 -9.87
N ASP A 46 17.63 -12.58 -8.92
CA ASP A 46 17.67 -12.91 -7.50
C ASP A 46 16.29 -13.24 -6.92
N ILE A 47 15.24 -12.55 -7.39
CA ILE A 47 13.89 -12.90 -6.95
C ILE A 47 13.42 -14.24 -7.49
N ASN A 48 13.83 -14.62 -8.71
CA ASN A 48 13.58 -15.95 -9.24
C ASN A 48 14.25 -17.03 -8.39
N GLN A 49 15.48 -16.78 -7.94
CA GLN A 49 16.20 -17.69 -7.06
C GLN A 49 15.53 -17.78 -5.67
N ALA A 50 15.09 -16.67 -5.11
CA ALA A 50 14.33 -16.65 -3.86
C ALA A 50 13.04 -17.47 -3.97
N ILE A 51 12.29 -17.34 -5.07
CA ILE A 51 11.06 -18.12 -5.33
C ILE A 51 11.36 -19.63 -5.39
N ALA A 52 12.53 -20.02 -5.92
CA ALA A 52 12.93 -21.42 -5.97
C ALA A 52 13.28 -22.00 -4.59
N TRP A 53 13.85 -21.21 -3.70
CA TRP A 53 14.33 -21.64 -2.39
C TRP A 53 13.30 -21.50 -1.26
N LEU A 54 12.43 -20.51 -1.32
CA LEU A 54 11.48 -20.24 -0.27
C LEU A 54 10.36 -21.29 -0.23
N PRO A 55 9.94 -21.70 0.97
CA PRO A 55 8.77 -22.56 1.13
C PRO A 55 7.48 -21.79 0.83
N LYS A 56 6.39 -22.50 0.54
CA LYS A 56 5.03 -21.92 0.50
C LYS A 56 4.69 -21.28 1.84
N LYS A 57 3.74 -20.34 1.83
CA LYS A 57 3.30 -19.62 3.02
C LYS A 57 2.83 -20.60 4.13
N THR A 58 3.42 -20.45 5.31
CA THR A 58 2.99 -21.12 6.51
C THR A 58 2.40 -20.16 7.55
N LYS A 59 2.89 -18.92 7.56
CA LYS A 59 2.42 -17.82 8.41
C LYS A 59 2.49 -16.50 7.63
N VAL A 60 1.50 -15.66 7.80
CA VAL A 60 1.39 -14.36 7.11
C VAL A 60 2.54 -13.39 7.45
N TYR A 61 3.17 -13.55 8.62
CA TYR A 61 4.29 -12.70 9.07
C TYR A 61 5.69 -13.22 8.67
N ARG A 62 5.75 -14.24 7.82
CA ARG A 62 7.01 -14.82 7.36
C ARG A 62 7.16 -14.70 5.86
N VAL A 63 8.35 -14.28 5.44
CA VAL A 63 8.69 -14.27 4.01
C VAL A 63 8.57 -15.69 3.47
N SER A 64 7.86 -15.83 2.37
CA SER A 64 7.52 -17.11 1.74
C SER A 64 7.64 -17.02 0.23
N LYS A 65 7.52 -18.14 -0.47
CA LYS A 65 7.40 -18.20 -1.93
C LYS A 65 6.29 -17.30 -2.46
N ASP A 66 5.15 -17.30 -1.77
CA ASP A 66 3.98 -16.50 -2.11
C ASP A 66 4.30 -14.99 -2.06
N ALA A 67 4.95 -14.55 -0.99
CA ALA A 67 5.39 -13.17 -0.85
C ALA A 67 6.43 -12.78 -1.92
N ALA A 68 7.34 -13.69 -2.26
CA ALA A 68 8.32 -13.46 -3.33
C ALA A 68 7.66 -13.38 -4.71
N LEU A 69 6.64 -14.20 -4.99
CA LEU A 69 5.84 -14.13 -6.23
C LEU A 69 5.08 -12.80 -6.32
N ALA A 70 4.41 -12.38 -5.24
CA ALA A 70 3.70 -11.10 -5.19
C ALA A 70 4.66 -9.92 -5.40
N LEU A 71 5.82 -9.95 -4.76
CA LEU A 71 6.86 -8.94 -4.94
C LEU A 71 7.41 -8.94 -6.38
N LYS A 72 7.65 -10.12 -6.97
CA LYS A 72 8.05 -10.24 -8.38
C LYS A 72 7.01 -9.63 -9.31
N ALA A 73 5.74 -9.94 -9.14
CA ALA A 73 4.67 -9.37 -9.95
C ALA A 73 4.68 -7.84 -9.89
N ARG A 74 4.79 -7.25 -8.70
CA ARG A 74 4.87 -5.79 -8.49
C ARG A 74 6.11 -5.17 -9.12
N ILE A 75 7.29 -5.72 -8.85
CA ILE A 75 8.56 -5.21 -9.39
C ILE A 75 8.56 -5.25 -10.91
N CYS A 76 8.17 -6.39 -11.47
CA CYS A 76 8.22 -6.61 -12.92
C CYS A 76 7.16 -5.79 -13.66
N LEU A 77 5.97 -5.60 -13.08
CA LEU A 77 4.97 -4.73 -13.67
C LEU A 77 5.47 -3.28 -13.72
N PHE A 78 6.03 -2.78 -12.63
CA PHE A 78 6.58 -1.42 -12.56
C PHE A 78 7.75 -1.25 -13.56
N GLU A 79 8.71 -2.17 -13.56
CA GLU A 79 9.87 -2.06 -14.43
C GLU A 79 9.52 -2.22 -15.91
N GLY A 80 8.63 -3.14 -16.24
CA GLY A 80 8.18 -3.35 -17.62
C GLY A 80 7.41 -2.14 -18.17
N THR A 81 6.51 -1.54 -17.38
CA THR A 81 5.81 -0.32 -17.77
C THR A 81 6.77 0.87 -17.86
N TYR A 82 7.69 1.02 -16.92
CA TYR A 82 8.71 2.06 -16.96
C TYR A 82 9.54 1.95 -18.24
N ARG A 83 10.07 0.76 -18.57
CA ARG A 83 10.84 0.53 -19.80
C ARG A 83 10.04 0.89 -21.06
N ARG A 84 8.77 0.49 -21.10
CA ARG A 84 7.87 0.79 -22.23
C ARG A 84 7.67 2.28 -22.42
N TYR A 85 7.35 3.03 -21.37
CA TYR A 85 7.14 4.47 -21.44
C TYR A 85 8.42 5.27 -21.76
N HIS A 86 9.58 4.74 -21.40
CA HIS A 86 10.86 5.39 -21.63
C HIS A 86 11.63 4.81 -22.84
N ASN A 87 11.00 3.94 -23.65
CA ASN A 87 11.61 3.30 -24.82
C ASN A 87 12.91 2.55 -24.49
N ILE A 88 12.95 1.90 -23.34
CA ILE A 88 14.06 1.06 -22.90
C ILE A 88 13.75 -0.39 -23.32
N GLU A 89 14.77 -1.11 -23.80
CA GLU A 89 14.64 -2.48 -24.27
C GLU A 89 14.18 -3.47 -23.17
N ASN A 90 13.68 -4.64 -23.61
CA ASN A 90 13.28 -5.74 -22.75
C ASN A 90 12.09 -5.44 -21.80
N ASP A 91 11.23 -4.47 -22.13
CA ASP A 91 9.98 -4.19 -21.43
C ASP A 91 9.06 -5.42 -21.35
N THR A 92 8.90 -6.13 -22.47
CA THR A 92 8.05 -7.33 -22.58
C THR A 92 8.52 -8.46 -21.68
N LYS A 93 9.85 -8.65 -21.50
CA LYS A 93 10.41 -9.63 -20.57
C LYS A 93 9.89 -9.42 -19.15
N PHE A 94 9.85 -8.18 -18.68
CA PHE A 94 9.39 -7.84 -17.34
C PHE A 94 7.87 -7.94 -17.23
N LEU A 95 7.11 -7.47 -18.22
CA LEU A 95 5.66 -7.60 -18.23
C LEU A 95 5.20 -9.05 -18.24
N GLN A 96 5.87 -9.93 -19.01
CA GLN A 96 5.60 -11.36 -19.00
C GLN A 96 5.92 -11.97 -17.63
N ALA A 97 7.06 -11.60 -17.02
CA ALA A 97 7.44 -12.09 -15.70
C ALA A 97 6.44 -11.65 -14.61
N ALA A 98 5.84 -10.46 -14.74
CA ALA A 98 4.77 -10.00 -13.86
C ALA A 98 3.48 -10.82 -14.03
N TYR A 99 3.09 -11.03 -15.29
CA TYR A 99 1.90 -11.83 -15.63
C TYR A 99 2.02 -13.26 -15.10
N ASP A 100 3.16 -13.92 -15.35
CA ASP A 100 3.41 -15.29 -14.90
C ASP A 100 3.38 -15.41 -13.38
N ALA A 101 4.00 -14.45 -12.66
CA ALA A 101 4.04 -14.47 -11.20
C ALA A 101 2.65 -14.23 -10.58
N ALA A 102 1.87 -13.31 -11.13
CA ALA A 102 0.49 -13.07 -10.69
C ALA A 102 -0.39 -14.29 -11.00
N GLY A 103 -0.28 -14.85 -12.21
CA GLY A 103 -1.01 -16.06 -12.62
C GLY A 103 -0.70 -17.27 -11.74
N GLU A 104 0.55 -17.41 -11.29
CA GLU A 104 0.92 -18.46 -10.35
C GLU A 104 0.18 -18.31 -9.01
N LEU A 105 0.15 -17.12 -8.44
CA LEU A 105 -0.56 -16.84 -7.18
C LEU A 105 -2.07 -16.99 -7.25
N MET A 106 -2.65 -16.83 -8.43
CA MET A 106 -4.10 -16.99 -8.66
C MET A 106 -4.55 -18.46 -8.73
N LYS A 107 -3.61 -19.40 -8.74
CA LYS A 107 -3.97 -20.83 -8.71
C LYS A 107 -4.65 -21.21 -7.40
N SER A 108 -5.65 -22.07 -7.49
CA SER A 108 -6.46 -22.50 -6.33
C SER A 108 -5.65 -23.11 -5.18
N GLU A 109 -4.48 -23.67 -5.49
CA GLU A 109 -3.58 -24.27 -4.49
C GLU A 109 -2.97 -23.28 -3.50
N TYR A 110 -2.99 -21.96 -3.80
CA TYR A 110 -2.55 -20.91 -2.88
C TYR A 110 -3.67 -20.44 -1.96
N GLY A 111 -4.93 -20.67 -2.31
CA GLY A 111 -6.09 -20.40 -1.46
C GLY A 111 -6.40 -18.93 -1.20
N TYR A 112 -5.79 -18.01 -1.96
CA TYR A 112 -6.09 -16.59 -1.82
C TYR A 112 -7.46 -16.24 -2.34
N LYS A 113 -8.18 -15.40 -1.58
CA LYS A 113 -9.50 -14.88 -1.91
C LYS A 113 -9.62 -13.47 -1.39
N LEU A 114 -10.42 -12.64 -2.04
CA LEU A 114 -10.76 -11.32 -1.54
C LEU A 114 -11.44 -11.44 -0.16
N TYR A 115 -11.15 -10.49 0.71
CA TYR A 115 -11.77 -10.39 2.02
C TYR A 115 -13.18 -9.83 1.88
N GLU A 116 -14.17 -10.58 2.31
CA GLU A 116 -15.58 -10.22 2.16
C GLU A 116 -16.12 -9.40 3.33
N GLY A 117 -15.43 -9.40 4.49
CA GLY A 117 -15.81 -8.63 5.68
C GLY A 117 -17.22 -8.93 6.16
N THR A 118 -17.82 -7.93 6.82
CA THR A 118 -19.21 -8.01 7.29
C THR A 118 -20.20 -7.56 6.21
N SER A 119 -19.80 -6.66 5.34
CA SER A 119 -20.59 -6.20 4.20
C SER A 119 -19.69 -5.57 3.12
N PRO A 120 -20.14 -5.50 1.86
CA PRO A 120 -19.40 -4.79 0.80
C PRO A 120 -19.15 -3.31 1.12
N ALA A 121 -20.00 -2.68 1.93
CA ALA A 121 -19.87 -1.28 2.31
C ALA A 121 -18.76 -1.03 3.34
N THR A 122 -18.26 -2.05 4.02
CA THR A 122 -17.27 -1.94 5.11
C THR A 122 -16.06 -2.86 4.95
N ALA A 123 -16.19 -3.92 4.14
CA ALA A 123 -15.17 -4.97 4.00
C ALA A 123 -13.76 -4.44 3.66
N TYR A 124 -13.69 -3.46 2.76
CA TYR A 124 -12.42 -2.90 2.37
C TYR A 124 -11.72 -2.15 3.51
N HIS A 125 -12.47 -1.42 4.33
CA HIS A 125 -11.92 -0.77 5.53
C HIS A 125 -11.57 -1.80 6.61
N GLU A 126 -12.46 -2.77 6.85
CA GLU A 126 -12.25 -3.84 7.83
C GLU A 126 -10.97 -4.64 7.54
N LEU A 127 -10.62 -4.82 6.27
CA LEU A 127 -9.36 -5.47 5.87
C LEU A 127 -8.13 -4.80 6.49
N PHE A 128 -8.13 -3.46 6.62
CA PHE A 128 -6.97 -2.69 7.04
C PHE A 128 -6.93 -2.34 8.53
N ILE A 129 -7.93 -2.79 9.30
CA ILE A 129 -8.02 -2.52 10.75
C ILE A 129 -8.10 -3.78 11.61
N GLN A 130 -7.67 -4.92 11.07
CA GLN A 130 -7.66 -6.18 11.81
C GLN A 130 -6.53 -6.22 12.85
N ASP A 131 -6.80 -6.79 14.00
CA ASP A 131 -5.80 -7.00 15.07
C ASP A 131 -4.68 -7.97 14.62
N ASN A 132 -5.01 -8.91 13.74
CA ASN A 132 -4.07 -9.83 13.13
C ASN A 132 -4.60 -10.40 11.81
N TYR A 133 -3.70 -10.93 10.98
CA TYR A 133 -4.02 -11.49 9.66
C TYR A 133 -3.85 -13.01 9.58
N ASN A 134 -3.75 -13.72 10.70
CA ASN A 134 -3.46 -15.16 10.69
C ASN A 134 -4.47 -15.99 9.90
N THR A 135 -5.74 -15.60 9.93
CA THR A 135 -6.85 -16.27 9.23
C THR A 135 -7.30 -15.54 7.97
N ASN A 136 -6.69 -14.41 7.66
CA ASN A 136 -7.07 -13.62 6.49
C ASN A 136 -6.60 -14.29 5.19
N THR A 137 -7.51 -14.41 4.22
CA THR A 137 -7.25 -15.09 2.95
C THR A 137 -6.75 -14.16 1.85
N GLU A 138 -6.83 -12.85 2.01
CA GLU A 138 -6.35 -11.87 1.04
C GLU A 138 -4.91 -11.45 1.30
N VAL A 139 -4.51 -11.33 2.57
CA VAL A 139 -3.19 -10.84 2.94
C VAL A 139 -2.11 -11.90 2.71
N ILE A 140 -1.14 -11.58 1.87
CA ILE A 140 -0.03 -12.46 1.51
C ILE A 140 1.11 -12.36 2.53
N LEU A 141 1.49 -11.14 2.89
CA LEU A 141 2.55 -10.85 3.86
C LEU A 141 2.19 -9.58 4.62
N SER A 142 2.29 -9.62 5.93
CA SER A 142 2.17 -8.43 6.76
C SER A 142 3.24 -8.40 7.84
N LYS A 143 3.42 -7.22 8.45
CA LYS A 143 4.26 -7.04 9.63
C LYS A 143 3.37 -7.17 10.87
N GLU A 144 3.79 -8.00 11.80
CA GLU A 144 3.10 -8.16 13.09
C GLU A 144 3.48 -7.01 14.03
N TYR A 145 2.47 -6.39 14.63
CA TYR A 145 2.60 -5.43 15.71
C TYR A 145 2.01 -5.99 16.98
N ASP A 146 2.72 -5.87 18.09
CA ASP A 146 2.27 -6.32 19.42
C ASP A 146 2.78 -5.33 20.48
N PRO A 147 1.90 -4.48 21.04
CA PRO A 147 2.27 -3.51 22.07
C PRO A 147 2.78 -4.15 23.35
N LYS A 148 2.41 -5.40 23.62
CA LYS A 148 2.87 -6.13 24.83
C LYS A 148 4.38 -6.38 24.82
N VAL A 149 4.99 -6.35 23.64
CA VAL A 149 6.44 -6.48 23.44
C VAL A 149 7.07 -5.21 22.89
N ASP A 150 6.42 -4.07 23.12
CA ASP A 150 6.86 -2.74 22.68
C ASP A 150 7.06 -2.61 21.15
N LYS A 151 6.20 -3.29 20.41
CA LYS A 151 6.15 -3.24 18.94
C LYS A 151 4.80 -2.73 18.48
N GLY A 152 4.56 -1.45 18.72
CA GLY A 152 3.38 -0.76 18.24
C GLY A 152 3.61 -0.04 16.91
N ASN A 153 2.51 0.45 16.34
CA ASN A 153 2.53 1.46 15.29
C ASN A 153 1.68 2.67 15.72
N ASN A 154 1.80 3.77 15.01
CA ASN A 154 1.07 4.99 15.32
C ASN A 154 0.26 5.51 14.11
N VAL A 155 -0.10 4.64 13.18
CA VAL A 155 -0.79 5.01 11.93
C VAL A 155 -2.11 5.69 12.23
N THR A 156 -2.96 5.11 13.07
CA THR A 156 -4.25 5.70 13.46
C THR A 156 -4.06 7.10 14.07
N ARG A 157 -3.07 7.26 14.95
CA ARG A 157 -2.74 8.55 15.54
C ARG A 157 -2.26 9.55 14.49
N GLN A 158 -1.34 9.15 13.61
CA GLN A 158 -0.82 10.03 12.55
C GLN A 158 -1.89 10.49 11.58
N LEU A 159 -2.89 9.67 11.34
CA LEU A 159 -4.00 10.01 10.45
C LEU A 159 -5.05 10.92 11.11
N ARG A 160 -5.12 10.99 12.45
CA ARG A 160 -6.27 11.56 13.15
C ARG A 160 -5.98 12.66 14.15
N LEU A 161 -4.78 12.77 14.69
CA LEU A 161 -4.43 13.88 15.55
C LEU A 161 -4.03 15.08 14.68
N GLY A 162 -4.84 16.14 14.71
CA GLY A 162 -4.69 17.32 13.85
C GLY A 162 -3.27 17.90 13.84
N GLU A 163 -2.67 18.13 15.00
CA GLU A 163 -1.30 18.65 15.11
C GLU A 163 -0.21 17.63 14.72
N MET A 164 -0.51 16.35 14.83
CA MET A 164 0.42 15.24 14.55
C MET A 164 0.13 14.53 13.23
N ALA A 165 -1.02 14.77 12.64
CA ALA A 165 -1.50 14.11 11.41
C ALA A 165 -0.77 14.62 10.19
N GLN A 166 0.41 14.99 10.19
CA GLN A 166 1.22 15.40 9.01
C GLN A 166 0.41 15.94 7.80
N MET A 167 -0.84 16.33 8.03
CA MET A 167 -1.81 16.80 7.04
C MET A 167 -1.94 15.86 5.82
N MET A 168 -1.78 14.56 6.03
CA MET A 168 -1.84 13.57 4.94
C MET A 168 -3.25 13.46 4.37
N GLY A 169 -3.32 13.49 3.05
CA GLY A 169 -4.56 13.33 2.32
C GLY A 169 -4.32 12.64 0.99
N MET A 170 -5.38 12.08 0.43
CA MET A 170 -5.38 11.55 -0.91
C MET A 170 -5.38 12.72 -1.91
N SER A 171 -4.71 12.59 -3.05
CA SER A 171 -4.80 13.59 -4.12
C SER A 171 -6.18 13.58 -4.78
N LYS A 172 -6.58 14.71 -5.36
CA LYS A 172 -7.80 14.80 -6.16
C LYS A 172 -7.81 13.79 -7.30
N ASP A 173 -6.70 13.70 -8.04
CA ASP A 173 -6.57 12.75 -9.15
C ASP A 173 -6.82 11.29 -8.70
N CYS A 174 -6.29 10.90 -7.54
CA CYS A 174 -6.53 9.58 -6.98
C CYS A 174 -8.01 9.38 -6.57
N ALA A 175 -8.68 10.43 -6.09
CA ALA A 175 -10.12 10.37 -5.81
C ALA A 175 -10.93 10.24 -7.11
N ASP A 176 -10.52 10.92 -8.16
CA ASP A 176 -11.17 10.89 -9.47
C ASP A 176 -10.99 9.55 -10.19
N ASP A 177 -9.87 8.85 -9.96
CA ASP A 177 -9.60 7.52 -10.51
C ASP A 177 -10.56 6.43 -10.01
N TYR A 178 -11.26 6.65 -8.89
CA TYR A 178 -12.32 5.73 -8.49
C TYR A 178 -13.48 5.82 -9.47
N LEU A 179 -13.94 4.67 -9.94
CA LEU A 179 -15.04 4.58 -10.89
C LEU A 179 -16.39 4.96 -10.26
N THR A 180 -17.40 5.14 -11.07
CA THR A 180 -18.78 5.17 -10.60
C THR A 180 -19.23 3.78 -10.15
N ILE A 181 -20.36 3.69 -9.43
CA ILE A 181 -20.96 2.42 -9.01
C ILE A 181 -21.29 1.50 -10.17
N THR A 182 -21.43 2.05 -11.38
CA THR A 182 -21.68 1.32 -12.62
C THR A 182 -20.39 0.95 -13.36
N GLY A 183 -19.21 1.26 -12.80
CA GLY A 183 -17.92 0.93 -13.40
C GLY A 183 -17.47 1.88 -14.52
N GLN A 184 -18.11 3.04 -14.66
CA GLN A 184 -17.69 4.06 -15.63
C GLN A 184 -16.69 5.03 -15.01
N PRO A 185 -15.80 5.64 -15.83
CA PRO A 185 -14.98 6.74 -15.37
C PRO A 185 -15.81 7.86 -14.76
N TYR A 186 -15.24 8.52 -13.76
CA TYR A 186 -15.92 9.63 -13.09
C TYR A 186 -15.91 10.87 -13.96
N ASP A 187 -17.08 11.49 -14.14
CA ASP A 187 -17.25 12.76 -14.83
C ASP A 187 -17.60 13.86 -13.82
N GLN A 188 -16.82 14.90 -13.78
CA GLN A 188 -17.00 16.05 -12.88
C GLN A 188 -18.04 17.06 -13.43
N THR A 189 -18.56 16.88 -14.63
CA THR A 189 -19.52 17.78 -15.24
C THR A 189 -20.79 17.88 -14.42
N GLY A 190 -21.13 19.10 -14.01
CA GLY A 190 -22.33 19.35 -13.19
C GLY A 190 -22.20 19.08 -11.71
N VAL A 191 -21.03 18.66 -11.22
CA VAL A 191 -20.77 18.51 -9.78
C VAL A 191 -20.68 19.88 -9.13
N THR A 192 -21.55 20.15 -8.18
CA THR A 192 -21.67 21.46 -7.51
C THR A 192 -21.32 21.41 -6.03
N SER A 193 -21.27 20.24 -5.46
CA SER A 193 -20.94 20.03 -4.04
C SER A 193 -20.08 18.78 -3.84
N VAL A 194 -19.41 18.72 -2.70
CA VAL A 194 -18.66 17.53 -2.27
C VAL A 194 -19.58 16.32 -2.09
N LYS A 195 -20.81 16.54 -1.68
CA LYS A 195 -21.79 15.46 -1.56
C LYS A 195 -22.04 14.83 -2.94
N ASP A 196 -22.27 15.66 -3.95
CA ASP A 196 -22.50 15.18 -5.34
C ASP A 196 -21.27 14.43 -5.87
N GLU A 197 -20.07 14.92 -5.54
CA GLU A 197 -18.81 14.27 -5.92
C GLU A 197 -18.69 12.84 -5.39
N LEU A 198 -19.24 12.55 -4.22
CA LEU A 198 -19.11 11.27 -3.55
C LEU A 198 -20.29 10.32 -3.81
N GLU A 199 -21.37 10.83 -4.38
CA GLU A 199 -22.54 10.01 -4.70
C GLU A 199 -22.26 9.08 -5.90
N ASN A 200 -22.83 7.87 -5.84
CA ASN A 200 -22.75 6.89 -6.93
C ASN A 200 -21.33 6.49 -7.35
N ARG A 201 -20.38 6.56 -6.40
CA ARG A 201 -18.98 6.15 -6.62
C ARG A 201 -18.73 4.72 -6.12
N ASP A 202 -17.62 4.16 -6.54
CA ASP A 202 -17.11 2.90 -6.00
C ASP A 202 -17.12 2.94 -4.46
N PRO A 203 -17.75 1.98 -3.79
CA PRO A 203 -17.86 1.99 -2.32
C PRO A 203 -16.52 2.05 -1.58
N ARG A 204 -15.42 1.65 -2.23
CA ARG A 204 -14.08 1.73 -1.66
C ARG A 204 -13.59 3.17 -1.47
N LEU A 205 -14.07 4.13 -2.28
CA LEU A 205 -13.75 5.55 -2.07
C LEU A 205 -14.13 5.99 -0.67
N LEU A 206 -15.38 5.73 -0.25
CA LEU A 206 -15.89 6.11 1.07
C LEU A 206 -15.28 5.30 2.23
N GLN A 207 -14.63 4.20 1.91
CA GLN A 207 -13.86 3.39 2.87
C GLN A 207 -12.39 3.80 2.92
N THR A 208 -11.94 4.63 1.97
CA THR A 208 -10.57 5.14 1.91
C THR A 208 -10.46 6.53 2.53
N ILE A 209 -11.46 7.39 2.30
CA ILE A 209 -11.47 8.77 2.80
C ILE A 209 -12.50 8.96 3.90
N ALA A 210 -12.20 9.85 4.82
CA ALA A 210 -13.15 10.28 5.85
C ALA A 210 -13.97 11.46 5.32
N THR A 211 -15.29 11.37 5.45
CA THR A 211 -16.24 12.38 4.97
C THR A 211 -17.41 12.53 5.92
N PRO A 212 -17.98 13.75 6.07
CA PRO A 212 -19.18 13.95 6.87
C PRO A 212 -20.47 13.46 6.18
N TYR A 213 -20.41 13.17 4.88
CA TYR A 213 -21.60 12.90 4.07
C TYR A 213 -21.94 11.42 3.96
N ALA A 214 -20.96 10.54 4.16
CA ALA A 214 -21.18 9.11 4.06
C ALA A 214 -20.09 8.34 4.81
N GLY A 215 -20.47 7.18 5.36
CA GLY A 215 -19.54 6.30 6.05
C GLY A 215 -19.55 6.47 7.58
N PRO A 216 -19.04 5.45 8.29
CA PRO A 216 -19.06 5.43 9.76
C PRO A 216 -17.93 6.26 10.40
N TYR A 217 -17.10 6.91 9.61
CA TYR A 217 -15.82 7.44 10.09
C TYR A 217 -15.94 8.90 10.50
N THR A 218 -16.04 9.11 11.81
CA THR A 218 -15.99 10.41 12.43
C THR A 218 -14.65 10.66 13.06
N TYR A 219 -14.20 11.91 13.08
CA TYR A 219 -12.96 12.30 13.75
C TYR A 219 -13.10 12.30 15.26
N TYR A 220 -12.06 11.82 15.94
CA TYR A 220 -11.79 12.17 17.32
C TYR A 220 -10.83 13.36 17.37
N LEU A 221 -11.31 14.51 17.78
CA LEU A 221 -10.46 15.65 18.11
C LEU A 221 -10.64 15.92 19.61
N GLU A 222 -9.56 15.93 20.37
CA GLU A 222 -9.58 16.21 21.81
C GLU A 222 -10.60 15.38 22.60
N GLY A 223 -10.76 14.11 22.26
CA GLY A 223 -11.70 13.20 22.94
C GLY A 223 -13.17 13.42 22.58
N LYS A 224 -13.48 14.24 21.60
CA LYS A 224 -14.84 14.45 21.08
C LYS A 224 -14.98 13.92 19.67
N ARG A 225 -16.06 13.22 19.38
CA ARG A 225 -16.46 12.91 18.02
C ARG A 225 -16.77 14.19 17.28
N SER A 226 -15.98 14.54 16.29
CA SER A 226 -16.33 15.59 15.35
C SER A 226 -16.52 14.99 13.96
N SER A 227 -17.58 15.38 13.27
CA SER A 227 -17.70 15.16 11.85
C SER A 227 -16.64 16.03 11.15
N ILE A 228 -15.98 15.52 10.14
CA ILE A 228 -15.15 16.35 9.26
C ILE A 228 -16.08 17.30 8.56
N SER A 229 -15.92 18.59 8.81
CA SER A 229 -16.91 19.57 8.43
C SER A 229 -16.90 19.94 6.97
N SER A 230 -15.78 19.86 6.28
CA SER A 230 -15.73 19.96 4.81
C SER A 230 -14.36 19.57 4.24
N PHE A 231 -14.32 19.21 2.97
CA PHE A 231 -13.09 19.08 2.19
C PHE A 231 -12.32 20.39 2.06
N LEU A 232 -13.01 21.52 2.24
CA LEU A 232 -12.46 22.86 2.07
C LEU A 232 -11.82 23.41 3.35
N GLU A 233 -12.09 22.80 4.50
CA GLU A 233 -11.43 23.15 5.75
C GLU A 233 -10.05 22.47 5.83
N GLY A 234 -9.19 22.77 4.86
CA GLY A 234 -7.79 22.39 4.89
C GLY A 234 -7.11 22.91 6.17
N GLY A 235 -5.96 22.35 6.46
CA GLY A 235 -5.14 22.81 7.56
C GLY A 235 -4.89 21.76 8.62
N THR A 236 -5.77 21.56 9.56
CA THR A 236 -5.51 20.65 10.70
C THR A 236 -5.76 19.17 10.40
N HIS A 237 -6.45 18.83 9.32
CA HIS A 237 -6.87 17.44 9.05
C HIS A 237 -6.33 16.86 7.76
N SER A 238 -6.22 17.63 6.70
CA SER A 238 -5.67 17.21 5.41
C SER A 238 -5.34 18.42 4.54
N SER A 239 -4.16 18.42 3.93
CA SER A 239 -3.77 19.49 3.00
C SER A 239 -4.52 19.43 1.67
N THR A 240 -5.14 18.30 1.34
CA THR A 240 -5.88 18.08 0.09
C THR A 240 -7.39 18.13 0.26
N GLY A 241 -7.88 18.13 1.50
CA GLY A 241 -9.30 17.97 1.80
C GLY A 241 -9.80 16.52 1.82
N TYR A 242 -9.04 15.57 1.27
CA TYR A 242 -9.39 14.15 1.25
C TYR A 242 -8.63 13.39 2.34
N ALA A 243 -9.05 13.55 3.59
CA ALA A 243 -8.41 12.89 4.74
C ALA A 243 -8.56 11.37 4.65
N ILE A 244 -7.49 10.65 5.00
CA ILE A 244 -7.47 9.19 4.91
C ILE A 244 -8.23 8.56 6.08
N ALA A 245 -9.13 7.63 5.80
CA ALA A 245 -9.85 6.80 6.76
C ALA A 245 -9.38 5.33 6.76
N LYS A 246 -8.76 4.89 5.69
CA LYS A 246 -8.46 3.48 5.37
C LYS A 246 -7.85 2.68 6.52
N PHE A 247 -6.94 3.27 7.29
CA PHE A 247 -6.24 2.60 8.40
C PHE A 247 -6.71 3.08 9.78
N TYR A 248 -7.83 3.78 9.85
CA TYR A 248 -8.33 4.32 11.10
C TYR A 248 -9.16 3.28 11.85
N ASN A 249 -8.72 2.92 13.05
CA ASN A 249 -9.47 2.10 13.98
C ASN A 249 -9.96 2.96 15.15
N GLU A 250 -11.27 3.20 15.23
CA GLU A 250 -11.87 4.05 16.26
C GLU A 250 -11.66 3.50 17.68
N LYS A 251 -11.80 2.20 17.83
CA LYS A 251 -11.60 1.54 19.12
C LYS A 251 -10.17 1.69 19.60
N GLU A 252 -9.22 1.46 18.73
CA GLU A 252 -7.81 1.55 19.05
C GLU A 252 -7.40 3.00 19.36
N PHE A 253 -7.92 3.97 18.63
CA PHE A 253 -7.69 5.38 18.92
C PHE A 253 -8.21 5.78 20.28
N SER A 254 -9.42 5.32 20.65
CA SER A 254 -10.03 5.56 21.96
C SER A 254 -9.21 4.94 23.09
N ASP A 255 -8.77 3.68 22.92
CA ASP A 255 -8.11 2.90 23.98
C ASP A 255 -6.64 3.29 24.18
N THR A 256 -5.94 3.68 23.12
CA THR A 256 -4.48 3.83 23.10
C THR A 256 -4.00 5.18 22.58
N HIS A 257 -4.90 6.15 22.36
CA HIS A 257 -4.62 7.42 21.66
C HIS A 257 -3.99 7.22 20.27
N GLY A 258 -4.40 6.15 19.60
CA GLY A 258 -3.94 5.82 18.26
C GLY A 258 -2.55 5.17 18.19
N VAL A 259 -2.01 4.74 19.32
CA VAL A 259 -0.85 3.84 19.36
C VAL A 259 -1.37 2.42 19.46
N GLY A 260 -1.29 1.68 18.39
CA GLY A 260 -2.03 0.45 18.30
C GLY A 260 -1.29 -0.76 17.78
N THR A 261 -2.08 -1.82 17.69
CA THR A 261 -1.68 -3.16 17.27
C THR A 261 -1.99 -3.46 15.82
N LEU A 262 -2.43 -2.48 15.04
CA LEU A 262 -2.81 -2.72 13.65
C LEU A 262 -1.66 -3.32 12.85
N ASP A 263 -1.92 -4.43 12.21
CA ASP A 263 -1.03 -5.10 11.26
C ASP A 263 -1.12 -4.39 9.88
N ALA A 264 -0.61 -3.17 9.82
CA ALA A 264 -0.65 -2.37 8.59
C ALA A 264 0.49 -2.68 7.62
#